data_7a9107a667c8298e4a2888b332966597
#
_entry.id   7a9107a667c8298e4a2888b332966597
#
_cell.length_a   1.000
_cell.length_b   1.000
_cell.length_c   1.000
_cell.angle_alpha   90.00
_cell.angle_beta   90.00
_cell.angle_gamma   90.00
#
_symmetry.space_group_name_H-M   'P 1'
#
loop_
_entity.id
_entity.type
_entity.pdbx_description
1 polymer ?
#
loop_
_entity_poly.entity_id
_entity_poly.type
_entity_poly.pdbx_seq_one_letter_code
_entity_poly.pdbx_strand_id
1 'polypeptide(L)'
;MHEIITLQLGQQSNYLATHFWNTQESYFTYAENEESAIDHDVHWRPGLGADGSETFMPRTVIYDLKGGFGSLKRINALYDIHDDDPAQSSSLWNGQAVVQKAEPIEPSAYQQSLDAGLEPPQLTTESVRYWSDFNRVFYHPRSIVQLNEYDLNSSIAPFERWDSGEELFANLDKEHDIVDRDLRPFAEEADHMQGIQIMTTVDDAWGGFASRYIERLRDEYGKTTIWVWGLQEGFQGVSRDKRLLRLVNKAKSLTEIYKQASLLVPIAIPSSLSPRLRKVLSLDTNSSWHTSALLSAAIESATLPSRLKDATNRDSLGNMTDLLNLHGKQTVANLQMSFSETTEVPRSEEVGDEPKDGLRLDLDLRPADDMGDGRKQQNGYHRTPKIFSQVLASRGERTGDDEEEGDSDEEDDRTRRRGPREAISRKYRTTLSYPLPDSFPHIFRDEKGEELKSNVAMTTSLSTDAALSGRLKSLRSTVTRLIGVEDRETLSNELAEMADEYHEGWSSGSDSGEDD
;
A
#
# COMPACT_ATOMS: atom_id res chain seq x y z
N MET A 1 -8.14 -12.96 -18.35
CA MET A 1 -7.63 -12.81 -16.97
C MET A 1 -6.69 -11.64 -16.95
N HIS A 2 -6.56 -10.96 -15.83
CA HIS A 2 -5.75 -9.75 -15.71
C HIS A 2 -5.00 -9.80 -14.39
N GLU A 3 -3.87 -10.51 -14.39
CA GLU A 3 -3.12 -10.83 -13.19
C GLU A 3 -2.33 -9.61 -12.70
N ILE A 4 -2.23 -9.51 -11.37
CA ILE A 4 -1.38 -8.55 -10.68
C ILE A 4 -0.34 -9.31 -9.87
N ILE A 5 0.94 -8.98 -10.08
CA ILE A 5 2.03 -9.51 -9.26
C ILE A 5 2.34 -8.49 -8.16
N THR A 6 2.44 -8.95 -6.92
CA THR A 6 2.73 -8.08 -5.78
C THR A 6 4.15 -8.31 -5.27
N LEU A 7 4.93 -7.24 -5.17
CA LEU A 7 6.23 -7.23 -4.49
C LEU A 7 6.07 -6.63 -3.10
N GLN A 8 6.63 -7.30 -2.11
CA GLN A 8 6.64 -6.87 -0.71
C GLN A 8 8.08 -6.70 -0.27
N LEU A 9 8.46 -5.47 0.08
CA LEU A 9 9.84 -5.12 0.39
C LEU A 9 9.94 -4.63 1.84
N GLY A 10 10.43 -5.51 2.71
CA GLY A 10 10.70 -5.23 4.11
C GLY A 10 9.53 -5.44 5.06
N GLN A 11 9.85 -5.44 6.34
CA GLN A 11 8.97 -5.89 7.41
C GLN A 11 7.64 -5.12 7.48
N GLN A 12 7.65 -3.78 7.38
CA GLN A 12 6.42 -2.99 7.43
C GLN A 12 5.48 -3.33 6.26
N SER A 13 6.05 -3.52 5.07
CA SER A 13 5.31 -3.95 3.89
C SER A 13 4.74 -5.35 4.05
N ASN A 14 5.48 -6.24 4.71
CA ASN A 14 5.03 -7.60 4.99
C ASN A 14 3.88 -7.64 6.01
N TYR A 15 3.90 -6.78 7.06
CA TYR A 15 2.75 -6.59 7.95
C TYR A 15 1.50 -6.12 7.19
N LEU A 16 1.66 -5.12 6.34
CA LEU A 16 0.56 -4.59 5.52
C LEU A 16 0.02 -5.65 4.56
N ALA A 17 0.91 -6.31 3.83
CA ALA A 17 0.53 -7.32 2.85
C ALA A 17 -0.09 -8.56 3.49
N THR A 18 0.31 -8.95 4.70
CA THR A 18 -0.34 -10.05 5.43
C THR A 18 -1.82 -9.75 5.68
N HIS A 19 -2.16 -8.53 6.10
CA HIS A 19 -3.57 -8.13 6.20
C HIS A 19 -4.28 -8.16 4.84
N PHE A 20 -3.61 -7.66 3.80
CA PHE A 20 -4.17 -7.69 2.45
C PHE A 20 -4.48 -9.12 1.99
N TRP A 21 -3.54 -10.06 2.15
CA TRP A 21 -3.74 -11.44 1.76
C TRP A 21 -4.77 -12.17 2.60
N ASN A 22 -4.79 -11.94 3.91
CA ASN A 22 -5.83 -12.51 4.79
C ASN A 22 -7.23 -12.00 4.40
N THR A 23 -7.34 -10.72 3.99
CA THR A 23 -8.58 -10.15 3.46
C THR A 23 -8.96 -10.79 2.12
N GLN A 24 -7.99 -10.98 1.20
CA GLN A 24 -8.26 -11.65 -0.07
C GLN A 24 -8.69 -13.11 0.14
N GLU A 25 -8.09 -13.81 1.11
CA GLU A 25 -8.49 -15.18 1.47
C GLU A 25 -9.92 -15.25 1.98
N SER A 26 -10.37 -14.26 2.74
CA SER A 26 -11.73 -14.24 3.29
C SER A 26 -12.84 -14.05 2.25
N TYR A 27 -12.53 -13.71 1.00
CA TYR A 27 -13.50 -13.61 -0.10
C TYR A 27 -13.76 -14.96 -0.80
N PHE A 28 -12.99 -16.00 -0.51
CA PHE A 28 -13.28 -17.33 -1.05
C PHE A 28 -14.57 -17.86 -0.44
N THR A 29 -15.51 -18.26 -1.31
CA THR A 29 -16.76 -18.89 -0.93
C THR A 29 -16.65 -20.38 -1.23
N TYR A 30 -16.95 -21.20 -0.23
CA TYR A 30 -16.92 -22.67 -0.37
C TYR A 30 -18.32 -23.27 -0.55
N ALA A 31 -19.36 -22.44 -0.56
CA ALA A 31 -20.73 -22.88 -0.76
C ALA A 31 -21.04 -22.98 -2.26
N GLU A 32 -21.59 -24.11 -2.71
CA GLU A 32 -21.92 -24.39 -4.13
C GLU A 32 -22.87 -23.36 -4.79
N ASN A 33 -23.59 -22.57 -4.00
CA ASN A 33 -24.62 -21.64 -4.48
C ASN A 33 -24.23 -20.14 -4.31
N GLU A 34 -23.03 -19.85 -3.81
CA GLU A 34 -22.57 -18.46 -3.63
C GLU A 34 -21.40 -18.17 -4.56
N GLU A 35 -21.62 -17.31 -5.54
CA GLU A 35 -20.53 -16.79 -6.36
C GLU A 35 -19.87 -15.59 -5.65
N SER A 36 -18.56 -15.65 -5.50
CA SER A 36 -17.78 -14.51 -5.03
C SER A 36 -17.89 -13.35 -6.02
N ALA A 37 -18.09 -12.14 -5.51
CA ALA A 37 -18.05 -10.91 -6.31
C ALA A 37 -16.64 -10.57 -6.83
N ILE A 38 -15.61 -11.24 -6.27
CA ILE A 38 -14.20 -11.03 -6.57
C ILE A 38 -13.71 -12.06 -7.59
N ASP A 39 -12.95 -11.60 -8.56
CA ASP A 39 -12.18 -12.42 -9.48
C ASP A 39 -10.84 -12.77 -8.81
N HIS A 40 -10.77 -14.01 -8.28
CA HIS A 40 -9.60 -14.46 -7.52
C HIS A 40 -8.36 -14.63 -8.40
N ASP A 41 -8.51 -14.94 -9.67
CA ASP A 41 -7.39 -15.17 -10.60
C ASP A 41 -6.49 -13.94 -10.75
N VAL A 42 -6.99 -12.75 -10.40
CA VAL A 42 -6.19 -11.51 -10.43
C VAL A 42 -4.99 -11.60 -9.48
N HIS A 43 -5.19 -12.12 -8.28
CA HIS A 43 -4.16 -12.15 -7.24
C HIS A 43 -3.67 -13.54 -6.87
N TRP A 44 -4.43 -14.58 -7.23
CA TRP A 44 -4.13 -15.94 -6.83
C TRP A 44 -3.72 -16.79 -8.02
N ARG A 45 -2.82 -17.71 -7.77
CA ARG A 45 -2.43 -18.74 -8.72
C ARG A 45 -3.00 -20.08 -8.26
N PRO A 46 -3.63 -20.85 -9.15
CA PRO A 46 -4.04 -22.19 -8.84
C PRO A 46 -2.80 -23.10 -8.72
N GLY A 47 -2.91 -24.08 -7.85
CA GLY A 47 -1.92 -25.12 -7.65
C GLY A 47 -2.62 -26.42 -7.27
N LEU A 48 -1.86 -27.51 -7.18
CA LEU A 48 -2.36 -28.79 -6.71
C LEU A 48 -1.74 -29.12 -5.35
N GLY A 49 -2.55 -29.46 -4.37
CA GLY A 49 -2.12 -29.99 -3.09
C GLY A 49 -1.53 -31.39 -3.21
N ALA A 50 -0.83 -31.87 -2.18
CA ALA A 50 -0.25 -33.21 -2.15
C ALA A 50 -1.29 -34.33 -2.29
N ASP A 51 -2.51 -34.04 -1.91
CA ASP A 51 -3.69 -34.91 -2.00
C ASP A 51 -4.45 -34.78 -3.33
N GLY A 52 -3.98 -33.93 -4.26
CA GLY A 52 -4.63 -33.61 -5.53
C GLY A 52 -5.75 -32.58 -5.42
N SER A 53 -5.96 -31.97 -4.24
CA SER A 53 -6.88 -30.86 -4.06
C SER A 53 -6.37 -29.60 -4.74
N GLU A 54 -7.28 -28.75 -5.21
CA GLU A 54 -6.94 -27.43 -5.72
C GLU A 54 -6.48 -26.53 -4.56
N THR A 55 -5.33 -25.89 -4.72
CA THR A 55 -4.78 -24.92 -3.78
C THR A 55 -4.62 -23.57 -4.45
N PHE A 56 -4.78 -22.50 -3.69
CA PHE A 56 -4.60 -21.14 -4.18
C PHE A 56 -3.47 -20.46 -3.40
N MET A 57 -2.51 -19.89 -4.11
CA MET A 57 -1.37 -19.19 -3.53
C MET A 57 -1.28 -17.78 -4.10
N PRO A 58 -0.93 -16.78 -3.29
CA PRO A 58 -0.75 -15.41 -3.78
C PRO A 58 0.32 -15.30 -4.88
N ARG A 59 0.06 -14.46 -5.88
CA ARG A 59 1.07 -14.05 -6.87
C ARG A 59 1.96 -12.96 -6.26
N THR A 60 2.88 -13.36 -5.42
CA THR A 60 3.71 -12.42 -4.66
C THR A 60 5.15 -12.88 -4.51
N VAL A 61 6.06 -11.89 -4.44
CA VAL A 61 7.45 -12.08 -4.02
C VAL A 61 7.69 -11.22 -2.77
N ILE A 62 8.22 -11.85 -1.74
CA ILE A 62 8.38 -11.28 -0.40
C ILE A 62 9.86 -11.23 -0.06
N TYR A 63 10.39 -10.01 0.06
CA TYR A 63 11.75 -9.79 0.52
C TYR A 63 11.73 -9.35 1.98
N ASP A 64 12.57 -9.96 2.79
CA ASP A 64 12.84 -9.49 4.15
C ASP A 64 14.28 -9.81 4.56
N LEU A 65 14.75 -9.11 5.58
CA LEU A 65 16.06 -9.34 6.17
C LEU A 65 16.08 -10.66 6.97
N LYS A 66 17.26 -11.14 7.26
CA LYS A 66 17.46 -12.30 8.12
C LYS A 66 16.80 -12.10 9.49
N GLY A 67 15.91 -13.02 9.85
CA GLY A 67 15.08 -12.96 11.05
C GLY A 67 13.73 -12.23 10.86
N GLY A 68 13.46 -11.63 9.70
CA GLY A 68 12.20 -10.91 9.42
C GLY A 68 10.99 -11.83 9.19
N PHE A 69 11.22 -13.07 8.78
CA PHE A 69 10.14 -14.05 8.52
C PHE A 69 9.53 -14.67 9.79
N GLY A 70 10.13 -14.44 10.96
CA GLY A 70 9.62 -14.99 12.21
C GLY A 70 9.50 -16.51 12.21
N SER A 71 8.32 -17.01 12.57
CA SER A 71 8.00 -18.44 12.61
C SER A 71 7.30 -18.95 11.34
N LEU A 72 7.48 -18.30 10.18
CA LEU A 72 6.77 -18.66 8.96
C LEU A 72 7.04 -20.10 8.54
N LYS A 73 6.05 -20.98 8.69
CA LYS A 73 6.06 -22.38 8.26
C LYS A 73 5.04 -22.67 7.14
N ARG A 74 4.23 -21.69 6.78
CA ARG A 74 3.16 -21.86 5.80
C ARG A 74 3.68 -21.77 4.37
N ILE A 75 4.56 -22.71 4.04
CA ILE A 75 4.93 -23.08 2.68
C ILE A 75 4.03 -24.25 2.31
N ASN A 76 3.52 -24.30 1.10
CA ASN A 76 2.69 -25.41 0.65
C ASN A 76 3.48 -26.72 0.82
N ALA A 77 2.91 -27.67 1.56
CA ALA A 77 3.55 -28.94 1.91
C ALA A 77 4.03 -29.79 0.71
N LEU A 78 3.49 -29.56 -0.49
CA LEU A 78 3.99 -30.13 -1.75
C LEU A 78 5.47 -29.80 -2.02
N TYR A 79 5.93 -28.66 -1.56
CA TYR A 79 7.27 -28.16 -1.82
C TYR A 79 8.22 -28.37 -0.63
N ASP A 80 7.68 -28.88 0.48
CA ASP A 80 8.41 -29.23 1.69
C ASP A 80 9.18 -30.56 1.56
N ILE A 81 9.05 -31.20 0.40
CA ILE A 81 9.70 -32.47 0.10
C ILE A 81 11.12 -32.13 -0.36
N HIS A 82 12.10 -32.37 0.50
CA HIS A 82 13.52 -32.62 0.21
C HIS A 82 14.60 -31.76 0.87
N ASP A 83 14.34 -31.18 2.04
CA ASP A 83 15.48 -30.69 2.85
C ASP A 83 15.91 -31.65 3.98
N ASP A 84 15.40 -32.89 3.98
CA ASP A 84 15.62 -33.83 5.09
C ASP A 84 16.93 -34.62 5.03
N ASP A 85 17.82 -34.32 4.11
CA ASP A 85 19.13 -35.02 4.15
C ASP A 85 20.32 -34.04 4.10
N PRO A 86 20.78 -33.53 5.27
CA PRO A 86 22.01 -32.75 5.35
C PRO A 86 23.25 -33.56 4.95
N ALA A 87 23.09 -34.85 4.65
CA ALA A 87 24.19 -35.74 4.27
C ALA A 87 24.49 -35.76 2.76
N GLN A 88 23.66 -35.13 1.91
CA GLN A 88 23.87 -35.12 0.45
C GLN A 88 24.39 -33.80 -0.14
N SER A 89 24.65 -32.77 0.65
CA SER A 89 25.50 -31.70 0.15
C SER A 89 26.90 -32.30 -0.02
N SER A 90 27.29 -32.58 -1.25
CA SER A 90 28.61 -33.02 -1.66
C SER A 90 29.63 -31.90 -1.39
N SER A 91 29.89 -31.63 -0.12
CA SER A 91 31.01 -30.80 0.26
C SER A 91 32.27 -31.60 -0.01
N LEU A 92 33.21 -31.04 -0.73
CA LEU A 92 34.56 -31.59 -0.96
C LEU A 92 35.38 -31.70 0.34
N TRP A 93 34.77 -31.40 1.47
CA TRP A 93 35.38 -31.43 2.80
C TRP A 93 35.08 -32.75 3.49
N ASN A 94 36.12 -33.56 3.70
CA ASN A 94 36.03 -34.84 4.42
C ASN A 94 36.10 -34.71 5.95
N GLY A 95 35.99 -33.52 6.51
CA GLY A 95 35.97 -33.29 7.95
C GLY A 95 34.55 -33.28 8.53
N GLN A 96 34.44 -33.46 9.82
CA GLN A 96 33.18 -33.38 10.54
C GLN A 96 32.62 -31.95 10.46
N ALA A 97 31.57 -31.75 9.71
CA ALA A 97 30.90 -30.46 9.64
C ALA A 97 30.09 -30.24 10.92
N VAL A 98 30.36 -29.16 11.63
CA VAL A 98 29.50 -28.70 12.74
C VAL A 98 28.49 -27.72 12.18
N VAL A 99 27.26 -28.16 12.03
CA VAL A 99 26.17 -27.30 11.62
C VAL A 99 25.60 -26.59 12.85
N GLN A 100 25.90 -25.31 12.99
CA GLN A 100 25.32 -24.47 14.04
C GLN A 100 23.99 -23.94 13.51
N LYS A 101 22.87 -24.57 13.87
CA LYS A 101 21.53 -24.08 13.58
C LYS A 101 21.11 -23.07 14.66
N ALA A 102 20.59 -21.92 14.27
CA ALA A 102 19.90 -21.03 15.19
C ALA A 102 18.65 -21.73 15.76
N GLU A 103 18.29 -21.43 17.00
CA GLU A 103 17.06 -21.96 17.59
C GLU A 103 15.87 -21.49 16.77
N PRO A 104 14.95 -22.41 16.36
CA PRO A 104 13.78 -22.04 15.59
C PRO A 104 12.84 -21.17 16.44
N ILE A 105 12.32 -20.12 15.85
CA ILE A 105 11.33 -19.26 16.49
C ILE A 105 10.01 -20.05 16.64
N GLU A 106 9.53 -20.17 17.87
CA GLU A 106 8.27 -20.88 18.14
C GLU A 106 7.08 -20.13 17.51
N PRO A 107 6.17 -20.87 16.82
CA PRO A 107 4.93 -20.28 16.29
C PRO A 107 4.08 -19.70 17.41
N SER A 108 3.33 -18.63 17.09
CA SER A 108 2.36 -18.05 18.03
C SER A 108 1.24 -19.05 18.37
N ALA A 109 0.57 -18.86 19.50
CA ALA A 109 -0.58 -19.69 19.87
C ALA A 109 -1.68 -19.68 18.80
N TYR A 110 -1.86 -18.55 18.12
CA TYR A 110 -2.77 -18.39 16.99
C TYR A 110 -2.39 -19.35 15.84
N GLN A 111 -1.12 -19.38 15.44
CA GLN A 111 -0.62 -20.26 14.38
C GLN A 111 -0.74 -21.75 14.77
N GLN A 112 -0.40 -22.09 16.02
CA GLN A 112 -0.53 -23.46 16.51
C GLN A 112 -1.99 -23.95 16.48
N SER A 113 -2.95 -23.09 16.82
CA SER A 113 -4.37 -23.42 16.78
C SER A 113 -4.86 -23.60 15.34
N LEU A 114 -4.44 -22.75 14.40
CA LEU A 114 -4.76 -22.90 12.98
C LEU A 114 -4.21 -24.21 12.40
N ASP A 115 -2.96 -24.55 12.74
CA ASP A 115 -2.33 -25.81 12.28
C ASP A 115 -3.01 -27.05 12.87
N ALA A 116 -3.56 -26.93 14.08
CA ALA A 116 -4.33 -28.00 14.73
C ALA A 116 -5.81 -28.06 14.27
N GLY A 117 -6.29 -27.14 13.43
CA GLY A 117 -7.69 -27.05 13.03
C GLY A 117 -8.62 -26.65 14.18
N LEU A 118 -8.09 -25.96 15.20
CA LEU A 118 -8.83 -25.48 16.36
C LEU A 118 -9.19 -24.02 16.17
N GLU A 119 -10.21 -23.55 16.92
CA GLU A 119 -10.54 -22.13 16.96
C GLU A 119 -9.36 -21.33 17.54
N PRO A 120 -8.83 -20.36 16.77
CA PRO A 120 -7.65 -19.63 17.21
C PRO A 120 -7.98 -18.65 18.35
N PRO A 121 -7.06 -18.42 19.29
CA PRO A 121 -7.22 -17.42 20.33
C PRO A 121 -7.23 -16.01 19.73
N GLN A 122 -7.93 -15.08 20.39
CA GLN A 122 -7.93 -13.68 19.98
C GLN A 122 -6.51 -13.10 20.02
N LEU A 123 -6.12 -12.45 18.92
CA LEU A 123 -4.84 -11.76 18.82
C LEU A 123 -4.83 -10.45 19.62
N THR A 124 -3.69 -10.14 20.19
CA THR A 124 -3.42 -8.89 20.91
C THR A 124 -2.12 -8.27 20.41
N THR A 125 -1.91 -6.99 20.69
CA THR A 125 -0.64 -6.30 20.34
C THR A 125 0.60 -6.96 20.98
N GLU A 126 0.44 -7.66 22.11
CA GLU A 126 1.52 -8.37 22.79
C GLU A 126 1.77 -9.75 22.19
N SER A 127 0.75 -10.40 21.63
CA SER A 127 0.87 -11.74 21.03
C SER A 127 1.44 -11.71 19.60
N VAL A 128 1.35 -10.58 18.91
CA VAL A 128 1.87 -10.40 17.55
C VAL A 128 3.29 -9.84 17.61
N ARG A 129 4.28 -10.70 17.40
CA ARG A 129 5.72 -10.36 17.39
C ARG A 129 6.23 -10.11 15.97
N TYR A 130 5.72 -10.91 15.02
CA TYR A 130 6.09 -10.91 13.60
C TYR A 130 4.82 -10.89 12.74
N TRP A 131 4.95 -10.44 11.50
CA TRP A 131 3.86 -10.49 10.53
C TRP A 131 3.38 -11.93 10.26
N SER A 132 4.26 -12.93 10.41
CA SER A 132 3.92 -14.34 10.29
C SER A 132 3.01 -14.87 11.42
N ASP A 133 2.95 -14.18 12.56
CA ASP A 133 2.16 -14.63 13.72
C ASP A 133 0.64 -14.58 13.47
N PHE A 134 0.18 -13.74 12.53
CA PHE A 134 -1.23 -13.62 12.16
C PHE A 134 -1.52 -13.97 10.68
N ASN A 135 -0.54 -14.57 9.99
CA ASN A 135 -0.68 -14.99 8.60
C ASN A 135 -1.61 -16.22 8.48
N ARG A 136 -2.55 -16.17 7.52
CA ARG A 136 -3.49 -17.26 7.24
C ARG A 136 -3.19 -18.01 5.95
N VAL A 137 -2.46 -17.39 5.03
CA VAL A 137 -2.28 -17.89 3.67
C VAL A 137 -1.01 -18.73 3.51
N PHE A 138 -1.03 -19.65 2.55
CA PHE A 138 0.14 -20.42 2.15
C PHE A 138 0.85 -19.73 1.00
N TYR A 139 2.16 -19.67 1.06
CA TYR A 139 2.98 -19.09 0.01
C TYR A 139 3.70 -20.18 -0.81
N HIS A 140 4.01 -19.85 -2.05
CA HIS A 140 4.92 -20.66 -2.85
C HIS A 140 6.34 -20.48 -2.32
N PRO A 141 7.21 -21.51 -2.31
CA PRO A 141 8.59 -21.37 -1.83
C PRO A 141 9.38 -20.27 -2.53
N ARG A 142 9.17 -20.10 -3.85
CA ARG A 142 9.80 -19.01 -4.63
C ARG A 142 9.30 -17.63 -4.26
N SER A 143 8.19 -17.52 -3.52
CA SER A 143 7.72 -16.22 -3.03
C SER A 143 8.56 -15.69 -1.88
N ILE A 144 9.34 -16.53 -1.19
CA ILE A 144 10.06 -16.19 0.04
C ILE A 144 11.53 -15.95 -0.29
N VAL A 145 11.98 -14.71 -0.17
CA VAL A 145 13.36 -14.32 -0.47
C VAL A 145 13.97 -13.65 0.77
N GLN A 146 14.81 -14.38 1.50
CA GLN A 146 15.54 -13.86 2.64
C GLN A 146 16.85 -13.22 2.18
N LEU A 147 17.08 -11.98 2.59
CA LEU A 147 18.34 -11.27 2.41
C LEU A 147 19.23 -11.51 3.61
N ASN A 148 20.40 -12.09 3.38
CA ASN A 148 21.29 -12.56 4.46
C ASN A 148 22.35 -11.53 4.86
N GLU A 149 22.50 -10.44 4.11
CA GLU A 149 23.52 -9.41 4.28
C GLU A 149 23.27 -8.53 5.51
N TYR A 150 22.02 -8.43 5.93
CA TYR A 150 21.60 -7.65 7.09
C TYR A 150 20.71 -8.48 8.02
N ASP A 151 20.92 -8.36 9.32
CA ASP A 151 20.03 -8.91 10.34
C ASP A 151 18.94 -7.89 10.71
N LEU A 152 17.72 -8.35 10.89
CA LEU A 152 16.63 -7.51 11.38
C LEU A 152 17.00 -6.94 12.76
N ASN A 153 16.77 -5.63 12.94
CA ASN A 153 17.07 -4.91 14.18
C ASN A 153 18.56 -4.93 14.62
N SER A 154 19.48 -5.11 13.69
CA SER A 154 20.91 -5.04 13.98
C SER A 154 21.30 -3.66 14.50
N SER A 155 21.94 -3.60 15.67
CA SER A 155 22.53 -2.35 16.20
C SER A 155 23.92 -2.05 15.62
N ILE A 156 24.59 -3.04 15.04
CA ILE A 156 25.95 -2.93 14.49
C ILE A 156 25.91 -2.44 13.04
N ALA A 157 25.02 -3.01 12.23
CA ALA A 157 24.81 -2.67 10.84
C ALA A 157 23.31 -2.46 10.56
N PRO A 158 22.74 -1.33 10.99
CA PRO A 158 21.32 -1.06 10.78
C PRO A 158 21.02 -0.82 9.30
N PHE A 159 19.96 -1.43 8.78
CA PHE A 159 19.48 -1.25 7.42
C PHE A 159 18.53 -0.05 7.36
N GLU A 160 19.08 1.17 7.54
CA GLU A 160 18.32 2.41 7.70
C GLU A 160 18.61 3.46 6.61
N ARG A 161 19.74 3.37 5.91
CA ARG A 161 20.17 4.37 4.93
C ARG A 161 19.73 3.98 3.52
N TRP A 162 19.19 4.94 2.78
CA TRP A 162 18.79 4.75 1.39
C TRP A 162 19.92 4.16 0.52
N ASP A 163 21.14 4.72 0.67
CA ASP A 163 22.31 4.27 -0.09
C ASP A 163 22.65 2.79 0.18
N SER A 164 22.42 2.29 1.40
CA SER A 164 22.64 0.88 1.73
C SER A 164 21.66 -0.05 1.04
N GLY A 165 20.41 0.40 0.84
CA GLY A 165 19.42 -0.34 0.07
C GLY A 165 19.74 -0.39 -1.41
N GLU A 166 20.17 0.73 -1.99
CA GLU A 166 20.65 0.83 -3.37
C GLU A 166 21.82 -0.11 -3.62
N GLU A 167 22.85 -0.07 -2.74
CA GLU A 167 24.03 -0.92 -2.85
C GLU A 167 23.68 -2.40 -2.74
N LEU A 168 22.79 -2.76 -1.80
CA LEU A 168 22.35 -4.15 -1.62
C LEU A 168 21.67 -4.68 -2.87
N PHE A 169 20.74 -3.90 -3.46
CA PHE A 169 20.09 -4.28 -4.70
C PHE A 169 21.12 -4.49 -5.82
N ALA A 170 22.02 -3.51 -6.03
CA ALA A 170 23.01 -3.56 -7.10
C ALA A 170 23.94 -4.78 -6.98
N ASN A 171 24.32 -5.15 -5.76
CA ASN A 171 25.16 -6.32 -5.51
C ASN A 171 24.40 -7.62 -5.80
N LEU A 172 23.17 -7.75 -5.31
CA LEU A 172 22.34 -8.93 -5.52
C LEU A 172 21.95 -9.11 -7.00
N ASP A 173 21.61 -8.03 -7.69
CA ASP A 173 21.23 -8.08 -9.10
C ASP A 173 22.44 -8.50 -9.96
N LYS A 174 23.62 -7.96 -9.68
CA LYS A 174 24.86 -8.32 -10.36
C LYS A 174 25.25 -9.78 -10.16
N GLU A 175 25.03 -10.34 -8.94
CA GLU A 175 25.42 -11.71 -8.63
C GLU A 175 24.38 -12.74 -9.04
N HIS A 176 23.11 -12.41 -8.98
CA HIS A 176 22.01 -13.36 -9.04
C HIS A 176 20.92 -13.01 -10.04
N ASP A 177 20.95 -11.82 -10.64
CA ASP A 177 19.87 -11.33 -11.52
C ASP A 177 18.48 -11.53 -10.86
N ILE A 178 18.27 -10.82 -9.75
CA ILE A 178 17.15 -11.11 -8.84
C ILE A 178 15.77 -10.88 -9.45
N VAL A 179 15.68 -10.03 -10.47
CA VAL A 179 14.41 -9.83 -11.19
C VAL A 179 14.07 -11.09 -12.00
N ASP A 180 15.05 -11.64 -12.71
CA ASP A 180 14.89 -12.87 -13.48
C ASP A 180 14.66 -14.09 -12.58
N ARG A 181 15.42 -14.18 -11.51
CA ARG A 181 15.33 -15.32 -10.59
C ARG A 181 14.01 -15.37 -9.85
N ASP A 182 13.53 -14.21 -9.34
CA ASP A 182 12.45 -14.17 -8.35
C ASP A 182 11.11 -13.74 -8.95
N LEU A 183 11.09 -12.72 -9.84
CA LEU A 183 9.85 -12.18 -10.40
C LEU A 183 9.44 -12.86 -11.71
N ARG A 184 10.39 -13.09 -12.64
CA ARG A 184 10.09 -13.64 -13.97
C ARG A 184 9.24 -14.92 -13.92
N PRO A 185 9.47 -15.90 -13.02
CA PRO A 185 8.62 -17.08 -12.94
C PRO A 185 7.13 -16.80 -12.72
N PHE A 186 6.79 -15.73 -11.97
CA PHE A 186 5.42 -15.31 -11.78
C PHE A 186 4.87 -14.54 -13.00
N ALA A 187 5.72 -13.78 -13.68
CA ALA A 187 5.35 -13.07 -14.89
C ALA A 187 5.09 -14.03 -16.06
N GLU A 188 5.87 -15.10 -16.19
CA GLU A 188 5.71 -16.13 -17.22
C GLU A 188 4.48 -17.02 -16.99
N GLU A 189 4.02 -17.16 -15.75
CA GLU A 189 2.79 -17.87 -15.42
C GLU A 189 1.52 -17.03 -15.63
N ALA A 190 1.66 -15.71 -15.79
CA ALA A 190 0.54 -14.82 -16.00
C ALA A 190 0.14 -14.81 -17.48
N ASP A 191 -1.14 -15.06 -17.79
CA ASP A 191 -1.66 -15.03 -19.16
C ASP A 191 -1.71 -13.58 -19.70
N HIS A 192 -2.20 -12.65 -18.88
CA HIS A 192 -2.33 -11.23 -19.19
C HIS A 192 -2.03 -10.38 -17.97
N MET A 193 -0.77 -10.13 -17.69
CA MET A 193 -0.37 -9.30 -16.57
C MET A 193 -0.86 -7.85 -16.76
N GLN A 194 -1.82 -7.40 -15.93
CA GLN A 194 -2.29 -6.02 -15.98
C GLN A 194 -1.34 -5.06 -15.28
N GLY A 195 -0.58 -5.51 -14.29
CA GLY A 195 0.34 -4.65 -13.58
C GLY A 195 1.15 -5.33 -12.48
N ILE A 196 2.09 -4.57 -11.96
CA ILE A 196 2.91 -4.93 -10.79
C ILE A 196 2.58 -3.95 -9.68
N GLN A 197 2.24 -4.48 -8.50
CA GLN A 197 1.99 -3.71 -7.29
C GLN A 197 3.17 -3.88 -6.33
N ILE A 198 3.73 -2.79 -5.83
CA ILE A 198 4.89 -2.80 -4.96
C ILE A 198 4.52 -2.14 -3.64
N MET A 199 4.75 -2.83 -2.54
CA MET A 199 4.62 -2.32 -1.19
C MET A 199 6.02 -2.18 -0.59
N THR A 200 6.40 -0.96 -0.24
CA THR A 200 7.73 -0.64 0.28
C THR A 200 7.69 0.52 1.25
N THR A 201 8.62 0.59 2.18
CA THR A 201 8.89 1.84 2.91
C THR A 201 9.68 2.79 2.02
N VAL A 202 9.49 4.10 2.21
CA VAL A 202 10.20 5.14 1.44
C VAL A 202 11.13 5.98 2.30
N ASP A 203 11.15 5.76 3.60
CA ASP A 203 11.90 6.55 4.57
C ASP A 203 13.05 5.79 5.26
N ASP A 204 13.39 4.61 4.74
CA ASP A 204 14.52 3.77 5.17
C ASP A 204 15.32 3.22 3.98
N ALA A 205 16.13 2.19 4.20
CA ALA A 205 16.95 1.55 3.18
C ALA A 205 16.12 0.81 2.11
N TRP A 206 14.93 0.32 2.45
CA TRP A 206 14.08 -0.35 1.48
C TRP A 206 13.63 0.59 0.36
N GLY A 207 13.54 1.91 0.64
CA GLY A 207 13.29 2.90 -0.40
C GLY A 207 14.37 2.94 -1.47
N GLY A 208 15.65 2.77 -1.09
CA GLY A 208 16.77 2.65 -2.02
C GLY A 208 16.74 1.34 -2.83
N PHE A 209 16.49 0.23 -2.15
CA PHE A 209 16.32 -1.08 -2.76
C PHE A 209 15.16 -1.07 -3.78
N ALA A 210 14.01 -0.54 -3.38
CA ALA A 210 12.84 -0.45 -4.24
C ALA A 210 13.09 0.45 -5.46
N SER A 211 13.78 1.57 -5.31
CA SER A 211 14.08 2.50 -6.41
C SER A 211 14.83 1.79 -7.53
N ARG A 212 15.88 1.02 -7.19
CA ARG A 212 16.66 0.26 -8.18
C ARG A 212 15.91 -0.94 -8.73
N TYR A 213 15.11 -1.61 -7.89
CA TYR A 213 14.24 -2.70 -8.36
C TYR A 213 13.23 -2.20 -9.40
N ILE A 214 12.59 -1.06 -9.16
CA ILE A 214 11.61 -0.47 -10.07
C ILE A 214 12.26 0.01 -11.38
N GLU A 215 13.46 0.58 -11.31
CA GLU A 215 14.25 0.93 -12.50
C GLU A 215 14.49 -0.30 -13.36
N ARG A 216 14.97 -1.40 -12.78
CA ARG A 216 15.19 -2.67 -13.49
C ARG A 216 13.89 -3.27 -14.04
N LEU A 217 12.78 -3.17 -13.30
CA LEU A 217 11.47 -3.57 -13.79
C LEU A 217 11.01 -2.74 -14.99
N ARG A 218 11.27 -1.43 -14.97
CA ARG A 218 10.88 -0.55 -16.08
C ARG A 218 11.67 -0.87 -17.36
N ASP A 219 12.91 -1.28 -17.21
CA ASP A 219 13.74 -1.70 -18.34
C ASP A 219 13.19 -2.98 -18.98
N GLU A 220 12.76 -3.97 -18.19
CA GLU A 220 12.24 -5.23 -18.73
C GLU A 220 10.76 -5.16 -19.11
N TYR A 221 9.95 -4.54 -18.27
CA TYR A 221 8.49 -4.45 -18.41
C TYR A 221 8.05 -3.03 -18.76
N GLY A 222 8.65 -2.43 -19.80
CA GLY A 222 8.50 -1.02 -20.15
C GLY A 222 7.07 -0.48 -20.28
N LYS A 223 6.11 -1.34 -20.65
CA LYS A 223 4.68 -0.97 -20.83
C LYS A 223 3.78 -1.39 -19.69
N THR A 224 4.28 -2.17 -18.74
CA THR A 224 3.50 -2.67 -17.63
C THR A 224 3.21 -1.55 -16.63
N THR A 225 1.99 -1.48 -16.14
CA THR A 225 1.60 -0.54 -15.09
C THR A 225 2.26 -0.95 -13.78
N ILE A 226 3.01 -0.02 -13.15
CA ILE A 226 3.69 -0.23 -11.87
C ILE A 226 3.11 0.74 -10.85
N TRP A 227 2.41 0.20 -9.85
CA TRP A 227 1.89 0.95 -8.70
C TRP A 227 2.78 0.74 -7.48
N VAL A 228 3.12 1.83 -6.81
CA VAL A 228 3.99 1.81 -5.63
C VAL A 228 3.26 2.43 -4.43
N TRP A 229 3.08 1.64 -3.39
CA TRP A 229 2.59 2.06 -2.09
C TRP A 229 3.79 2.37 -1.19
N GLY A 230 4.06 3.66 -1.02
CA GLY A 230 5.22 4.15 -0.28
C GLY A 230 4.89 4.39 1.19
N LEU A 231 5.12 3.40 2.05
CA LEU A 231 4.87 3.49 3.48
C LEU A 231 5.85 4.46 4.16
N GLN A 232 5.33 5.22 5.10
CA GLN A 232 6.11 6.16 5.91
C GLN A 232 5.85 5.88 7.39
N GLU A 233 6.91 5.76 8.17
CA GLU A 233 6.78 5.62 9.61
C GLU A 233 6.53 6.95 10.33
N GLY A 234 5.88 6.87 11.50
CA GLY A 234 5.67 8.02 12.37
C GLY A 234 6.97 8.54 12.98
N PHE A 235 6.98 9.81 13.38
CA PHE A 235 8.13 10.44 14.04
C PHE A 235 8.04 10.45 15.57
N GLN A 236 7.01 9.86 16.16
CA GLN A 236 6.83 9.84 17.62
C GLN A 236 7.93 9.01 18.29
N GLY A 237 8.58 9.55 19.32
CA GLY A 237 9.64 8.86 20.06
C GLY A 237 10.97 8.72 19.31
N VAL A 238 11.07 9.16 18.06
CA VAL A 238 12.27 9.02 17.23
C VAL A 238 13.26 10.16 17.51
N SER A 239 14.56 9.87 17.61
CA SER A 239 15.60 10.88 17.78
C SER A 239 15.66 11.86 16.60
N ARG A 240 16.17 13.06 16.83
CA ARG A 240 16.29 14.09 15.79
C ARG A 240 17.08 13.59 14.58
N ASP A 241 18.20 12.93 14.82
CA ASP A 241 19.08 12.45 13.74
C ASP A 241 18.40 11.40 12.87
N LYS A 242 17.68 10.46 13.47
CA LYS A 242 16.89 9.48 12.73
C LYS A 242 15.73 10.12 11.95
N ARG A 243 15.07 11.16 12.50
CA ARG A 243 14.04 11.90 11.75
C ARG A 243 14.62 12.58 10.52
N LEU A 244 15.79 13.21 10.66
CA LEU A 244 16.47 13.85 9.54
C LEU A 244 16.92 12.85 8.49
N LEU A 245 17.44 11.69 8.91
CA LEU A 245 17.79 10.60 8.01
C LEU A 245 16.56 10.10 7.22
N ARG A 246 15.44 9.84 7.91
CA ARG A 246 14.19 9.43 7.26
C ARG A 246 13.69 10.44 6.23
N LEU A 247 13.83 11.74 6.50
CA LEU A 247 13.44 12.79 5.54
C LEU A 247 14.33 12.78 4.29
N VAL A 248 15.62 12.55 4.45
CA VAL A 248 16.56 12.43 3.32
C VAL A 248 16.25 11.18 2.51
N ASN A 249 16.09 10.02 3.18
CA ASN A 249 15.72 8.77 2.52
C ASN A 249 14.41 8.92 1.74
N LYS A 250 13.39 9.52 2.36
CA LYS A 250 12.10 9.80 1.74
C LYS A 250 12.24 10.65 0.46
N ALA A 251 13.02 11.73 0.53
CA ALA A 251 13.21 12.60 -0.61
C ALA A 251 13.88 11.85 -1.78
N LYS A 252 14.95 11.10 -1.51
CA LYS A 252 15.63 10.27 -2.52
C LYS A 252 14.68 9.21 -3.10
N SER A 253 13.94 8.49 -2.24
CA SER A 253 12.99 7.47 -2.69
C SER A 253 11.89 8.05 -3.57
N LEU A 254 11.29 9.17 -3.17
CA LEU A 254 10.21 9.79 -3.92
C LEU A 254 10.67 10.24 -5.31
N THR A 255 11.85 10.88 -5.41
CA THR A 255 12.37 11.36 -6.70
C THR A 255 12.74 10.22 -7.63
N GLU A 256 13.40 9.17 -7.13
CA GLU A 256 13.80 8.03 -7.96
C GLU A 256 12.59 7.18 -8.40
N ILE A 257 11.67 6.89 -7.48
CA ILE A 257 10.46 6.11 -7.80
C ILE A 257 9.54 6.88 -8.76
N TYR A 258 9.42 8.21 -8.59
CA TYR A 258 8.62 9.07 -9.47
C TYR A 258 9.02 8.94 -10.95
N LYS A 259 10.29 8.77 -11.24
CA LYS A 259 10.81 8.65 -12.61
C LYS A 259 10.33 7.39 -13.32
N GLN A 260 10.05 6.32 -12.59
CA GLN A 260 9.85 4.97 -13.12
C GLN A 260 8.45 4.40 -12.87
N ALA A 261 7.81 4.76 -11.75
CA ALA A 261 6.49 4.26 -11.41
C ALA A 261 5.39 4.87 -12.30
N SER A 262 4.36 4.08 -12.60
CA SER A 262 3.16 4.58 -13.25
C SER A 262 2.29 5.36 -12.27
N LEU A 263 2.23 4.89 -11.02
CA LEU A 263 1.58 5.59 -9.90
C LEU A 263 2.36 5.35 -8.62
N LEU A 264 2.66 6.43 -7.89
CA LEU A 264 3.25 6.41 -6.55
C LEU A 264 2.25 6.98 -5.55
N VAL A 265 1.93 6.23 -4.52
CA VAL A 265 1.04 6.66 -3.44
C VAL A 265 1.82 6.63 -2.12
N PRO A 266 2.39 7.78 -1.69
CA PRO A 266 3.05 7.87 -0.40
C PRO A 266 1.99 7.90 0.70
N ILE A 267 2.02 6.94 1.62
CA ILE A 267 1.01 6.77 2.66
C ILE A 267 1.59 6.80 4.05
N ALA A 268 0.88 7.48 4.96
CA ALA A 268 1.23 7.57 6.37
C ALA A 268 -0.01 7.75 7.23
N ILE A 269 0.01 7.20 8.43
CA ILE A 269 -1.04 7.46 9.43
C ILE A 269 -0.84 8.84 10.05
N PRO A 270 -1.91 9.66 10.19
CA PRO A 270 -1.83 10.97 10.85
C PRO A 270 -1.27 10.87 12.29
N SER A 271 -0.37 11.78 12.67
CA SER A 271 0.18 11.86 14.03
C SER A 271 -0.90 12.10 15.09
N SER A 272 -2.02 12.70 14.69
CA SER A 272 -3.19 12.90 15.55
C SER A 272 -4.48 12.68 14.77
N LEU A 273 -5.36 11.86 15.31
CA LEU A 273 -6.69 11.66 14.76
C LEU A 273 -7.64 12.75 15.29
N SER A 274 -8.60 13.16 14.46
CA SER A 274 -9.67 14.08 14.90
C SER A 274 -10.49 13.46 16.05
N PRO A 275 -11.15 14.27 16.89
CA PRO A 275 -11.98 13.74 17.97
C PRO A 275 -13.11 12.82 17.49
N ARG A 276 -13.65 13.05 16.28
CA ARG A 276 -14.67 12.19 15.66
C ARG A 276 -14.07 10.85 15.23
N LEU A 277 -12.92 10.86 14.57
CA LEU A 277 -12.23 9.63 14.17
C LEU A 277 -11.82 8.77 15.37
N ARG A 278 -11.41 9.37 16.49
CA ARG A 278 -11.09 8.61 17.72
C ARG A 278 -12.29 7.88 18.33
N LYS A 279 -13.51 8.23 17.98
CA LYS A 279 -14.70 7.50 18.44
C LYS A 279 -14.91 6.22 17.63
N VAL A 280 -14.63 6.26 16.32
CA VAL A 280 -14.83 5.15 15.40
C VAL A 280 -13.56 4.32 15.16
N LEU A 281 -12.38 4.84 15.51
CA LEU A 281 -11.09 4.17 15.38
C LEU A 281 -10.36 4.08 16.72
N SER A 282 -10.07 2.85 17.15
CA SER A 282 -9.24 2.52 18.31
C SER A 282 -7.86 2.04 17.82
N LEU A 283 -7.00 2.98 17.46
CA LEU A 283 -5.72 2.69 16.84
C LEU A 283 -4.56 2.85 17.81
N ASP A 284 -3.78 1.81 18.04
CA ASP A 284 -2.45 1.91 18.65
C ASP A 284 -1.42 2.20 17.55
N THR A 285 -0.95 3.45 17.52
CA THR A 285 0.03 3.91 16.51
C THR A 285 1.44 3.36 16.72
N ASN A 286 1.72 2.71 17.85
CA ASN A 286 3.00 2.05 18.11
C ASN A 286 3.01 0.58 17.65
N SER A 287 1.84 0.01 17.37
CA SER A 287 1.71 -1.36 16.90
C SER A 287 1.73 -1.42 15.37
N SER A 288 2.74 -2.07 14.80
CA SER A 288 2.80 -2.33 13.34
C SER A 288 1.59 -3.14 12.86
N TRP A 289 1.06 -4.04 13.71
CA TRP A 289 -0.13 -4.82 13.40
C TRP A 289 -1.38 -3.95 13.24
N HIS A 290 -1.61 -2.97 14.15
CA HIS A 290 -2.74 -2.04 14.07
C HIS A 290 -2.61 -1.05 12.90
N THR A 291 -1.41 -0.47 12.75
CA THR A 291 -1.17 0.56 11.73
C THR A 291 -1.24 -0.02 10.31
N SER A 292 -0.66 -1.19 10.11
CA SER A 292 -0.71 -1.89 8.82
C SER A 292 -2.11 -2.40 8.47
N ALA A 293 -2.94 -2.77 9.46
CA ALA A 293 -4.32 -3.16 9.23
C ALA A 293 -5.15 -2.02 8.64
N LEU A 294 -5.05 -0.82 9.21
CA LEU A 294 -5.75 0.35 8.70
C LEU A 294 -5.29 0.73 7.29
N LEU A 295 -3.98 0.75 7.06
CA LEU A 295 -3.41 1.04 5.73
C LEU A 295 -3.79 -0.02 4.69
N SER A 296 -3.79 -1.30 5.09
CA SER A 296 -4.21 -2.41 4.23
C SER A 296 -5.68 -2.28 3.82
N ALA A 297 -6.57 -1.92 4.76
CA ALA A 297 -7.98 -1.70 4.46
C ALA A 297 -8.18 -0.58 3.43
N ALA A 298 -7.39 0.50 3.53
CA ALA A 298 -7.43 1.60 2.57
C ALA A 298 -6.93 1.18 1.18
N ILE A 299 -5.79 0.49 1.09
CA ILE A 299 -5.21 0.02 -0.18
C ILE A 299 -6.11 -1.01 -0.84
N GLU A 300 -6.59 -1.98 -0.07
CA GLU A 300 -7.45 -3.05 -0.54
C GLU A 300 -8.74 -2.47 -1.14
N SER A 301 -9.35 -1.50 -0.47
CA SER A 301 -10.56 -0.83 -0.96
C SER A 301 -10.29 0.06 -2.18
N ALA A 302 -9.17 0.77 -2.21
CA ALA A 302 -8.80 1.61 -3.35
C ALA A 302 -8.49 0.79 -4.63
N THR A 303 -7.95 -0.43 -4.47
CA THR A 303 -7.63 -1.33 -5.58
C THR A 303 -8.76 -2.30 -5.92
N LEU A 304 -9.86 -2.30 -5.18
CA LEU A 304 -10.97 -3.23 -5.36
C LEU A 304 -11.53 -3.27 -6.79
N PRO A 305 -11.65 -2.16 -7.54
CA PRO A 305 -12.11 -2.17 -8.92
C PRO A 305 -11.29 -3.07 -9.84
N SER A 306 -10.01 -3.29 -9.55
CA SER A 306 -9.12 -4.11 -10.38
C SER A 306 -9.47 -5.60 -10.41
N ARG A 307 -10.34 -6.06 -9.50
CA ARG A 307 -10.68 -7.48 -9.32
C ARG A 307 -12.17 -7.77 -9.12
N LEU A 308 -13.05 -6.79 -9.27
CA LEU A 308 -14.49 -7.04 -9.28
C LEU A 308 -14.89 -7.83 -10.52
N LYS A 309 -15.85 -8.77 -10.38
CA LYS A 309 -16.46 -9.49 -11.52
C LYS A 309 -17.48 -8.61 -12.25
N ASP A 310 -18.11 -7.68 -11.55
CA ASP A 310 -19.07 -6.75 -12.14
C ASP A 310 -18.38 -5.81 -13.14
N ALA A 311 -18.73 -5.95 -14.40
CA ALA A 311 -18.11 -5.19 -15.49
C ALA A 311 -18.33 -3.66 -15.39
N THR A 312 -19.41 -3.23 -14.73
CA THR A 312 -19.73 -1.80 -14.55
C THR A 312 -18.79 -1.13 -13.56
N ASN A 313 -18.42 -1.87 -12.51
CA ASN A 313 -17.58 -1.40 -11.41
C ASN A 313 -16.15 -1.96 -11.46
N ARG A 314 -15.78 -2.63 -12.58
CA ARG A 314 -14.43 -3.16 -12.82
C ARG A 314 -13.61 -2.19 -13.64
N ASP A 315 -12.35 -2.02 -13.26
CA ASP A 315 -11.37 -1.28 -14.06
C ASP A 315 -9.95 -1.80 -13.84
N SER A 316 -9.06 -1.58 -14.79
CA SER A 316 -7.66 -1.99 -14.66
C SER A 316 -6.83 -0.95 -13.91
N LEU A 317 -5.69 -1.39 -13.34
CA LEU A 317 -4.71 -0.45 -12.76
C LEU A 317 -4.24 0.59 -13.79
N GLY A 318 -4.10 0.19 -15.07
CA GLY A 318 -3.72 1.08 -16.16
C GLY A 318 -4.75 2.18 -16.38
N ASN A 319 -6.02 1.84 -16.54
CA ASN A 319 -7.08 2.81 -16.77
C ASN A 319 -7.25 3.78 -15.58
N MET A 320 -7.15 3.25 -14.35
CA MET A 320 -7.17 4.11 -13.15
C MET A 320 -5.96 5.05 -13.10
N THR A 321 -4.79 4.60 -13.55
CA THR A 321 -3.58 5.44 -13.68
C THR A 321 -3.79 6.55 -14.70
N ASP A 322 -4.29 6.22 -15.89
CA ASP A 322 -4.54 7.19 -16.97
C ASP A 322 -5.53 8.28 -16.52
N LEU A 323 -6.52 7.89 -15.73
CA LEU A 323 -7.48 8.84 -15.15
C LEU A 323 -6.81 9.77 -14.14
N LEU A 324 -5.92 9.26 -13.28
CA LEU A 324 -5.24 10.05 -12.25
C LEU A 324 -4.12 10.92 -12.83
N ASN A 325 -3.47 10.47 -13.91
CA ASN A 325 -2.33 11.13 -14.53
C ASN A 325 -2.70 11.84 -15.85
N LEU A 326 -3.58 12.82 -15.76
CA LEU A 326 -4.13 13.53 -16.92
C LEU A 326 -3.11 14.24 -17.81
N HIS A 327 -1.97 14.64 -17.24
CA HIS A 327 -0.94 15.42 -17.92
C HIS A 327 0.35 14.62 -18.19
N GLY A 328 0.35 13.32 -17.91
CA GLY A 328 1.49 12.43 -18.14
C GLY A 328 2.61 12.49 -17.09
N LYS A 329 2.59 13.51 -16.20
CA LYS A 329 3.61 13.72 -15.16
C LYS A 329 3.04 13.75 -13.73
N GLN A 330 1.73 13.62 -13.58
CA GLN A 330 1.08 13.60 -12.26
C GLN A 330 0.98 12.16 -11.73
N THR A 331 2.12 11.50 -11.54
CA THR A 331 2.19 10.10 -11.13
C THR A 331 2.12 9.90 -9.62
N VAL A 332 2.06 10.97 -8.81
CA VAL A 332 1.91 10.86 -7.35
C VAL A 332 0.47 11.17 -6.96
N ALA A 333 -0.19 10.23 -6.31
CA ALA A 333 -1.56 10.41 -5.83
C ALA A 333 -1.64 10.39 -4.30
N ASN A 334 -2.65 11.06 -3.77
CA ASN A 334 -3.02 11.06 -2.36
C ASN A 334 -4.10 10.00 -2.10
N LEU A 335 -4.03 9.34 -0.95
CA LEU A 335 -5.02 8.36 -0.51
C LEU A 335 -5.82 8.91 0.67
N GLN A 336 -7.14 8.83 0.57
CA GLN A 336 -8.06 9.20 1.63
C GLN A 336 -9.03 8.06 1.90
N MET A 337 -9.44 7.94 3.14
CA MET A 337 -10.45 6.98 3.57
C MET A 337 -11.53 7.71 4.36
N SER A 338 -12.78 7.35 4.14
CA SER A 338 -13.92 7.83 4.93
C SER A 338 -14.77 6.64 5.37
N PHE A 339 -15.36 6.77 6.55
CA PHE A 339 -16.25 5.77 7.13
C PHE A 339 -17.69 6.27 6.97
N SER A 340 -18.58 5.43 6.43
CA SER A 340 -20.00 5.73 6.38
C SER A 340 -20.58 5.61 7.78
N GLU A 341 -21.31 6.64 8.21
CA GLU A 341 -22.20 6.52 9.37
C GLU A 341 -23.32 5.57 8.95
N THR A 342 -23.31 4.35 9.48
CA THR A 342 -24.42 3.39 9.31
C THR A 342 -25.57 3.83 10.22
N THR A 343 -26.33 4.82 9.81
CA THR A 343 -27.63 5.09 10.46
C THR A 343 -28.63 5.63 9.44
N GLU A 344 -29.83 5.08 9.55
CA GLU A 344 -31.04 5.55 8.93
C GLU A 344 -31.09 7.09 8.89
N VAL A 345 -31.13 7.63 7.69
CA VAL A 345 -31.23 9.06 7.46
C VAL A 345 -32.45 9.60 8.24
N PRO A 346 -32.29 10.44 9.27
CA PRO A 346 -33.42 11.23 9.72
C PRO A 346 -33.72 12.24 8.60
N ARG A 347 -34.84 12.04 7.93
CA ARG A 347 -35.47 13.10 7.12
C ARG A 347 -35.83 14.25 8.08
N SER A 348 -34.92 15.19 8.23
CA SER A 348 -35.26 16.53 8.71
C SER A 348 -34.40 17.52 7.96
N GLU A 349 -35.08 18.28 7.13
CA GLU A 349 -34.65 19.54 6.57
C GLU A 349 -34.22 20.47 7.71
N GLU A 350 -32.94 20.51 8.02
CA GLU A 350 -32.33 21.63 8.70
C GLU A 350 -31.13 22.11 7.89
N VAL A 351 -31.39 23.26 7.29
CA VAL A 351 -30.45 24.12 6.61
C VAL A 351 -29.33 24.51 7.59
N GLY A 352 -28.15 23.93 7.42
CA GLY A 352 -26.94 24.28 8.12
C GLY A 352 -25.76 23.69 7.38
N ASP A 353 -25.16 24.51 6.54
CA ASP A 353 -23.99 24.23 5.73
C ASP A 353 -22.74 24.01 6.62
N GLU A 354 -22.63 22.85 7.29
CA GLU A 354 -21.35 22.37 7.79
C GLU A 354 -21.00 21.07 7.06
N PRO A 355 -19.81 21.00 6.44
CA PRO A 355 -19.42 19.83 5.68
C PRO A 355 -19.35 18.59 6.59
N LYS A 356 -19.90 17.46 6.13
CA LYS A 356 -19.86 16.12 6.77
C LYS A 356 -18.45 15.53 6.88
N ASP A 357 -17.44 16.35 7.01
CA ASP A 357 -15.98 16.05 6.91
C ASP A 357 -15.41 15.34 8.16
N GLY A 358 -16.24 14.97 9.13
CA GLY A 358 -15.74 14.53 10.43
C GLY A 358 -15.16 13.11 10.48
N LEU A 359 -15.45 12.25 9.50
CA LEU A 359 -15.02 10.84 9.46
C LEU A 359 -14.02 10.56 8.32
N ARG A 360 -13.41 11.60 7.79
CA ARG A 360 -12.41 11.50 6.74
C ARG A 360 -11.01 11.40 7.34
N LEU A 361 -10.23 10.45 6.85
CA LEU A 361 -8.85 10.19 7.22
C LEU A 361 -7.95 10.37 6.00
N ASP A 362 -7.05 11.35 6.05
CA ASP A 362 -6.05 11.59 5.02
C ASP A 362 -4.79 10.76 5.34
N LEU A 363 -4.41 9.88 4.42
CA LEU A 363 -3.25 8.98 4.52
C LEU A 363 -2.11 9.44 3.60
N ASP A 364 -1.84 10.72 3.56
CA ASP A 364 -1.00 11.33 2.54
C ASP A 364 0.49 11.43 2.92
N LEU A 365 1.29 11.93 1.95
CA LEU A 365 2.67 12.33 2.18
C LEU A 365 2.78 13.32 3.35
N ARG A 366 3.61 12.99 4.33
CA ARG A 366 3.87 13.86 5.47
C ARG A 366 5.03 14.79 5.19
N PRO A 367 4.78 16.10 5.24
CA PRO A 367 5.84 17.08 5.16
C PRO A 367 6.69 17.07 6.45
N ALA A 368 7.89 17.61 6.34
CA ALA A 368 8.83 17.73 7.46
C ALA A 368 8.32 18.58 8.64
N ASP A 369 7.31 19.41 8.43
CA ASP A 369 6.79 20.38 9.41
C ASP A 369 5.90 19.78 10.49
N ASP A 370 5.60 18.50 10.45
CA ASP A 370 4.98 17.75 11.57
C ASP A 370 5.90 17.69 12.82
N MET A 371 7.03 18.39 12.76
CA MET A 371 8.03 18.56 13.81
C MET A 371 7.60 19.54 14.92
N GLY A 372 6.31 19.73 15.13
CA GLY A 372 5.84 20.27 16.41
C GLY A 372 5.60 21.76 16.49
N ASP A 373 5.40 22.48 15.40
CA ASP A 373 4.95 23.87 15.47
C ASP A 373 3.44 24.00 15.16
N GLY A 374 2.61 23.48 16.09
CA GLY A 374 1.15 23.59 16.05
C GLY A 374 0.61 25.05 16.08
N ARG A 375 1.46 26.03 15.84
CA ARG A 375 1.09 27.45 15.87
C ARG A 375 0.87 28.10 14.50
N LYS A 376 1.24 27.46 13.37
CA LYS A 376 1.09 28.08 12.05
C LYS A 376 -0.15 27.69 11.27
N GLN A 377 -0.97 26.76 11.75
CA GLN A 377 -2.20 26.35 11.06
C GLN A 377 -3.46 27.18 11.42
N GLN A 378 -3.33 28.25 12.21
CA GLN A 378 -4.50 28.95 12.76
C GLN A 378 -4.90 30.27 12.06
N ASN A 379 -4.21 30.71 11.02
CA ASN A 379 -4.58 31.95 10.31
C ASN A 379 -4.49 31.80 8.79
N GLY A 380 -5.49 31.19 8.19
CA GLY A 380 -5.71 31.20 6.75
C GLY A 380 -7.00 30.50 6.42
N TYR A 381 -7.88 31.14 5.68
CA TYR A 381 -9.06 30.53 5.10
C TYR A 381 -8.65 29.17 4.49
N HIS A 382 -9.17 28.07 5.02
CA HIS A 382 -8.95 26.72 4.47
C HIS A 382 -9.61 26.64 3.10
N ARG A 383 -8.87 27.09 2.08
CA ARG A 383 -9.26 26.82 0.71
C ARG A 383 -8.99 25.34 0.48
N THR A 384 -10.03 24.56 0.23
CA THR A 384 -9.88 23.17 -0.18
C THR A 384 -8.95 23.11 -1.40
N PRO A 385 -7.89 22.29 -1.36
CA PRO A 385 -6.98 22.20 -2.50
C PRO A 385 -7.74 21.76 -3.74
N LYS A 386 -7.36 22.32 -4.89
CA LYS A 386 -7.96 21.95 -6.16
C LYS A 386 -7.61 20.51 -6.48
N ILE A 387 -8.61 19.67 -6.61
CA ILE A 387 -8.47 18.29 -7.10
C ILE A 387 -8.44 18.36 -8.63
N PHE A 388 -7.47 17.70 -9.26
CA PHE A 388 -7.36 17.58 -10.71
C PHE A 388 -8.15 16.38 -11.20
N SER A 389 -7.94 15.24 -10.56
CA SER A 389 -8.60 13.98 -10.86
C SER A 389 -8.75 13.13 -9.61
N GLN A 390 -9.79 12.28 -9.57
CA GLN A 390 -9.99 11.36 -8.46
C GLN A 390 -10.69 10.07 -8.89
N VAL A 391 -10.33 8.99 -8.22
CA VAL A 391 -10.95 7.67 -8.29
C VAL A 391 -11.54 7.36 -6.93
N LEU A 392 -12.84 7.13 -6.87
CA LEU A 392 -13.59 6.81 -5.66
C LEU A 392 -14.03 5.35 -5.69
N ALA A 393 -13.77 4.61 -4.62
CA ALA A 393 -14.26 3.25 -4.44
C ALA A 393 -15.07 3.15 -3.15
N SER A 394 -16.38 2.98 -3.28
CA SER A 394 -17.34 2.87 -2.18
C SER A 394 -17.78 1.43 -1.97
N ARG A 395 -17.78 0.98 -0.71
CA ARG A 395 -18.10 -0.37 -0.29
C ARG A 395 -19.21 -0.41 0.74
N GLY A 396 -20.10 -1.41 0.63
CA GLY A 396 -21.17 -1.63 1.61
C GLY A 396 -22.36 -0.70 1.43
N GLU A 397 -22.44 0.06 0.35
CA GLU A 397 -23.62 0.88 0.02
C GLU A 397 -24.76 0.00 -0.50
N ARG A 398 -25.98 0.25 -0.02
CA ARG A 398 -27.17 -0.41 -0.56
C ARG A 398 -27.52 0.19 -1.92
N THR A 399 -27.66 -0.64 -2.93
CA THR A 399 -28.12 -0.28 -4.28
C THR A 399 -29.65 0.02 -4.30
N GLY A 400 -30.13 0.90 -3.45
CA GLY A 400 -31.57 1.11 -3.28
C GLY A 400 -32.08 2.52 -3.59
N ASP A 401 -31.22 3.51 -3.60
CA ASP A 401 -31.67 4.92 -3.68
C ASP A 401 -31.20 5.69 -4.93
N ASP A 402 -30.55 5.04 -5.88
CA ASP A 402 -29.90 5.72 -7.01
C ASP A 402 -30.60 5.54 -8.38
N GLU A 403 -31.82 4.97 -8.42
CA GLU A 403 -32.53 4.84 -9.72
C GLU A 403 -33.10 6.17 -10.25
N GLU A 404 -33.07 7.26 -9.47
CA GLU A 404 -33.61 8.56 -9.92
C GLU A 404 -32.55 9.58 -10.38
N GLU A 405 -31.24 9.36 -10.18
CA GLU A 405 -30.20 10.28 -10.69
C GLU A 405 -29.57 9.86 -12.04
N GLY A 406 -30.04 8.73 -12.64
CA GLY A 406 -29.40 8.11 -13.81
C GLY A 406 -29.70 8.76 -15.17
N ASP A 407 -30.57 9.75 -15.26
CA ASP A 407 -31.04 10.26 -16.56
C ASP A 407 -30.79 11.76 -16.78
N SER A 408 -30.15 12.46 -15.86
CA SER A 408 -29.87 13.89 -15.99
C SER A 408 -28.50 14.25 -16.55
N ASP A 409 -27.56 13.29 -16.62
CA ASP A 409 -26.17 13.60 -17.02
C ASP A 409 -26.00 13.80 -18.55
N GLU A 410 -26.92 13.30 -19.40
CA GLU A 410 -26.83 13.51 -20.86
C GLU A 410 -27.42 14.82 -21.36
N GLU A 411 -28.35 15.46 -20.64
CA GLU A 411 -28.91 16.74 -21.02
C GLU A 411 -28.18 17.96 -20.47
N ASP A 412 -27.44 17.80 -19.36
CA ASP A 412 -26.76 18.93 -18.69
C ASP A 412 -25.38 19.28 -19.33
N ASP A 413 -24.84 18.40 -20.17
CA ASP A 413 -23.57 18.64 -20.89
C ASP A 413 -23.67 19.72 -22.01
N ARG A 414 -24.89 20.12 -22.40
CA ARG A 414 -25.08 21.12 -23.43
C ARG A 414 -25.24 22.57 -22.93
N THR A 415 -25.41 22.77 -21.63
CA THR A 415 -25.69 24.10 -21.05
C THR A 415 -24.62 24.65 -20.11
N ARG A 416 -23.66 23.85 -19.68
CA ARG A 416 -22.55 24.32 -18.80
C ARG A 416 -21.47 25.06 -19.60
N ARG A 417 -21.73 26.31 -19.88
CA ARG A 417 -20.72 27.25 -20.39
C ARG A 417 -19.71 27.55 -19.28
N ARG A 418 -18.47 27.00 -19.41
CA ARG A 418 -17.20 27.52 -18.88
C ARG A 418 -17.22 28.03 -17.43
N GLY A 419 -17.47 27.12 -16.49
CA GLY A 419 -16.98 27.25 -15.11
C GLY A 419 -15.53 26.77 -15.00
N PRO A 420 -14.82 27.01 -13.88
CA PRO A 420 -13.49 26.43 -13.65
C PRO A 420 -13.61 24.90 -13.80
N ARG A 421 -12.69 24.29 -14.58
CA ARG A 421 -12.72 22.85 -14.91
C ARG A 421 -13.01 22.03 -13.67
N GLU A 422 -14.15 21.35 -13.63
CA GLU A 422 -14.47 20.37 -12.59
C GLU A 422 -13.44 19.24 -12.63
N ALA A 423 -13.13 18.69 -11.44
CA ALA A 423 -12.24 17.56 -11.32
C ALA A 423 -12.84 16.36 -12.09
N ILE A 424 -12.00 15.66 -12.85
CA ILE A 424 -12.43 14.40 -13.46
C ILE A 424 -12.56 13.37 -12.34
N SER A 425 -13.79 12.83 -12.16
CA SER A 425 -14.08 11.88 -11.09
C SER A 425 -14.70 10.62 -11.66
N ARG A 426 -14.19 9.46 -11.24
CA ARG A 426 -14.80 8.17 -11.51
C ARG A 426 -15.14 7.46 -10.21
N LYS A 427 -16.38 6.96 -10.13
CA LYS A 427 -16.89 6.29 -8.93
C LYS A 427 -17.16 4.82 -9.23
N TYR A 428 -16.67 3.96 -8.36
CA TYR A 428 -16.95 2.52 -8.34
C TYR A 428 -17.70 2.19 -7.08
N ARG A 429 -18.77 1.42 -7.18
CA ARG A 429 -19.64 1.07 -6.06
C ARG A 429 -19.83 -0.43 -5.97
N THR A 430 -19.84 -0.95 -4.76
CA THR A 430 -20.13 -2.36 -4.51
C THR A 430 -20.87 -2.54 -3.19
N THR A 431 -21.77 -3.52 -3.16
CA THR A 431 -22.44 -3.96 -1.92
C THR A 431 -21.50 -4.75 -1.00
N LEU A 432 -20.32 -5.17 -1.51
CA LEU A 432 -19.34 -5.92 -0.74
C LEU A 432 -18.67 -5.03 0.30
N SER A 433 -19.02 -5.16 1.57
CA SER A 433 -18.35 -4.48 2.68
C SER A 433 -16.94 -5.03 2.90
N TYR A 434 -16.08 -4.27 3.60
CA TYR A 434 -14.75 -4.75 3.99
C TYR A 434 -14.87 -5.80 5.10
N PRO A 435 -14.37 -7.03 4.91
CA PRO A 435 -14.46 -8.08 5.91
C PRO A 435 -13.42 -7.88 7.02
N LEU A 436 -13.77 -8.28 8.24
CA LEU A 436 -12.87 -8.30 9.39
C LEU A 436 -12.59 -9.75 9.77
N PRO A 437 -11.56 -10.40 9.19
CA PRO A 437 -11.18 -11.75 9.59
C PRO A 437 -10.66 -11.78 11.04
N ASP A 438 -10.63 -12.95 11.67
CA ASP A 438 -10.15 -13.15 13.05
C ASP A 438 -8.68 -12.73 13.27
N SER A 439 -7.89 -12.68 12.20
CA SER A 439 -6.52 -12.16 12.19
C SER A 439 -6.43 -10.63 12.20
N PHE A 440 -7.56 -9.94 12.01
CA PHE A 440 -7.60 -8.48 11.93
C PHE A 440 -7.79 -7.87 13.32
N PRO A 441 -7.06 -6.79 13.68
CA PRO A 441 -7.24 -6.13 14.97
C PRO A 441 -8.60 -5.41 15.06
N HIS A 442 -9.20 -5.40 16.25
CA HIS A 442 -10.47 -4.71 16.52
C HIS A 442 -10.27 -3.19 16.62
N ILE A 443 -9.88 -2.56 15.50
CA ILE A 443 -9.64 -1.12 15.43
C ILE A 443 -10.89 -0.31 15.09
N PHE A 444 -11.92 -0.92 14.53
CA PHE A 444 -13.15 -0.23 14.15
C PHE A 444 -14.21 -0.32 15.25
N ARG A 445 -14.91 0.78 15.49
CA ARG A 445 -15.98 0.89 16.47
C ARG A 445 -17.24 1.46 15.83
N ASP A 446 -18.39 1.07 16.37
CA ASP A 446 -19.66 1.65 16.00
C ASP A 446 -19.88 3.03 16.70
N GLU A 447 -21.00 3.68 16.40
CA GLU A 447 -21.37 4.96 17.03
C GLU A 447 -21.51 4.90 18.55
N LYS A 448 -21.78 3.72 19.11
CA LYS A 448 -21.88 3.50 20.56
C LYS A 448 -20.52 3.25 21.20
N GLY A 449 -19.46 3.12 20.38
CA GLY A 449 -18.10 2.82 20.82
C GLY A 449 -17.86 1.32 21.05
N GLU A 450 -18.76 0.44 20.61
CA GLU A 450 -18.57 -1.00 20.65
C GLU A 450 -17.72 -1.46 19.46
N GLU A 451 -16.94 -2.53 19.64
CA GLU A 451 -16.07 -3.07 18.60
C GLU A 451 -16.89 -3.72 17.49
N LEU A 452 -16.60 -3.33 16.25
CA LEU A 452 -17.15 -4.00 15.07
C LEU A 452 -16.42 -5.32 14.84
N LYS A 453 -17.20 -6.40 14.72
CA LYS A 453 -16.67 -7.78 14.59
C LYS A 453 -16.87 -8.40 13.20
N SER A 454 -17.60 -7.74 12.32
CA SER A 454 -17.98 -8.34 11.04
C SER A 454 -17.42 -7.54 9.87
N ASN A 455 -18.22 -6.65 9.32
CA ASN A 455 -17.91 -5.96 8.08
C ASN A 455 -18.00 -4.45 8.28
N VAL A 456 -17.20 -3.70 7.53
CA VAL A 456 -17.18 -2.23 7.59
C VAL A 456 -17.49 -1.66 6.22
N ALA A 457 -18.43 -0.72 6.16
CA ALA A 457 -18.67 0.11 5.00
C ALA A 457 -17.68 1.27 4.98
N MET A 458 -17.04 1.51 3.86
CA MET A 458 -16.05 2.58 3.72
C MET A 458 -15.95 3.07 2.28
N THR A 459 -15.49 4.29 2.13
CA THR A 459 -15.14 4.87 0.82
C THR A 459 -13.70 5.29 0.83
N THR A 460 -12.96 4.91 -0.21
CA THR A 460 -11.59 5.36 -0.44
C THR A 460 -11.52 6.25 -1.67
N SER A 461 -10.64 7.22 -1.64
CA SER A 461 -10.37 8.13 -2.75
C SER A 461 -8.88 8.19 -3.02
N LEU A 462 -8.50 7.84 -4.24
CA LEU A 462 -7.20 8.21 -4.82
C LEU A 462 -7.39 9.49 -5.60
N SER A 463 -6.58 10.51 -5.32
CA SER A 463 -6.70 11.81 -5.99
C SER A 463 -5.34 12.42 -6.30
N THR A 464 -5.28 13.15 -7.41
CA THR A 464 -4.19 14.07 -7.70
C THR A 464 -4.68 15.49 -7.43
N ASP A 465 -3.97 16.23 -6.59
CA ASP A 465 -4.40 17.55 -6.13
C ASP A 465 -3.23 18.54 -5.95
N ALA A 466 -3.57 19.82 -5.84
CA ALA A 466 -2.61 20.89 -5.68
C ALA A 466 -1.92 20.94 -4.30
N ALA A 467 -2.44 20.24 -3.28
CA ALA A 467 -1.84 20.21 -1.95
C ALA A 467 -0.46 19.53 -1.97
N LEU A 468 -0.26 18.57 -2.88
CA LEU A 468 1.01 17.87 -3.04
C LEU A 468 2.17 18.83 -3.36
N SER A 469 1.95 19.86 -4.18
CA SER A 469 2.96 20.90 -4.47
C SER A 469 3.51 21.54 -3.18
N GLY A 470 2.63 21.91 -2.25
CA GLY A 470 3.03 22.48 -0.97
C GLY A 470 3.84 21.52 -0.10
N ARG A 471 3.41 20.24 -0.06
CA ARG A 471 4.10 19.18 0.70
C ARG A 471 5.50 18.89 0.16
N LEU A 472 5.65 18.81 -1.16
CA LEU A 472 6.96 18.63 -1.81
C LEU A 472 7.89 19.83 -1.60
N LYS A 473 7.37 21.08 -1.69
CA LYS A 473 8.14 22.30 -1.40
C LYS A 473 8.62 22.34 0.06
N SER A 474 7.78 21.89 1.00
CA SER A 474 8.15 21.77 2.41
C SER A 474 9.25 20.72 2.61
N LEU A 475 9.10 19.53 2.04
CA LEU A 475 10.13 18.49 2.08
C LEU A 475 11.45 19.00 1.49
N ARG A 476 11.42 19.62 0.31
CA ARG A 476 12.56 20.24 -0.35
C ARG A 476 13.29 21.24 0.56
N SER A 477 12.55 22.17 1.18
CA SER A 477 13.14 23.22 2.03
C SER A 477 13.88 22.67 3.24
N THR A 478 13.42 21.52 3.77
CA THR A 478 14.04 20.84 4.91
C THR A 478 15.27 20.06 4.48
N VAL A 479 15.13 19.23 3.44
CA VAL A 479 16.14 18.28 3.00
C VAL A 479 17.37 18.98 2.42
N THR A 480 17.21 20.08 1.67
CA THR A 480 18.33 20.86 1.11
C THR A 480 19.28 21.44 2.15
N ARG A 481 18.84 21.54 3.41
CA ARG A 481 19.70 21.97 4.52
C ARG A 481 20.51 20.83 5.15
N LEU A 482 20.17 19.58 4.84
CA LEU A 482 20.68 18.38 5.49
C LEU A 482 21.68 17.62 4.63
N ILE A 483 21.60 17.76 3.31
CA ILE A 483 22.40 16.99 2.34
C ILE A 483 23.69 17.72 1.99
N GLY A 484 24.74 16.94 1.66
CA GLY A 484 26.01 17.44 1.13
C GLY A 484 25.83 18.24 -0.15
N VAL A 485 26.86 19.02 -0.54
CA VAL A 485 26.77 19.95 -1.67
C VAL A 485 26.56 19.21 -3.00
N GLU A 486 27.12 18.01 -3.14
CA GLU A 486 27.12 17.25 -4.41
C GLU A 486 25.71 16.82 -4.81
N ASP A 487 24.91 16.25 -3.88
CA ASP A 487 23.57 15.74 -4.16
C ASP A 487 22.47 16.82 -4.00
N ARG A 488 22.81 17.94 -3.37
CA ARG A 488 21.83 18.96 -2.96
C ARG A 488 21.12 19.61 -4.14
N GLU A 489 21.86 19.96 -5.17
CA GLU A 489 21.33 20.68 -6.32
C GLU A 489 20.40 19.77 -7.13
N THR A 490 20.84 18.56 -7.41
CA THR A 490 20.07 17.56 -8.14
C THR A 490 18.74 17.25 -7.45
N LEU A 491 18.78 16.83 -6.18
CA LEU A 491 17.58 16.49 -5.43
C LEU A 491 16.65 17.70 -5.22
N SER A 492 17.22 18.90 -5.01
CA SER A 492 16.42 20.13 -4.92
C SER A 492 15.68 20.45 -6.20
N ASN A 493 16.33 20.27 -7.36
CA ASN A 493 15.73 20.52 -8.66
C ASN A 493 14.67 19.50 -9.00
N GLU A 494 14.90 18.21 -8.74
CA GLU A 494 13.94 17.13 -8.94
C GLU A 494 12.68 17.33 -8.10
N LEU A 495 12.82 17.65 -6.79
CA LEU A 495 11.67 17.95 -5.93
C LEU A 495 10.92 19.21 -6.37
N ALA A 496 11.63 20.21 -6.96
CA ALA A 496 10.98 21.39 -7.51
C ALA A 496 10.17 21.04 -8.76
N GLU A 497 10.75 20.29 -9.68
CA GLU A 497 10.06 19.83 -10.90
C GLU A 497 8.81 19.04 -10.55
N MET A 498 8.92 18.05 -9.64
CA MET A 498 7.76 17.32 -9.14
C MET A 498 6.68 18.26 -8.55
N ALA A 499 7.07 19.27 -7.76
CA ALA A 499 6.13 20.18 -7.13
C ALA A 499 5.44 21.11 -8.13
N ASP A 500 6.11 21.48 -9.20
CA ASP A 500 5.56 22.35 -10.24
C ASP A 500 4.50 21.66 -11.09
N GLU A 501 4.57 20.32 -11.27
CA GLU A 501 3.53 19.53 -11.97
C GLU A 501 2.17 19.53 -11.23
N TYR A 502 2.14 19.89 -9.94
CA TYR A 502 0.93 19.96 -9.12
C TYR A 502 0.53 21.40 -8.78
N HIS A 503 1.02 22.39 -9.53
CA HIS A 503 0.68 23.79 -9.26
C HIS A 503 -0.68 24.17 -9.85
N GLU A 504 -1.47 24.97 -9.13
CA GLU A 504 -2.82 25.41 -9.55
C GLU A 504 -2.83 26.27 -10.84
N GLY A 505 -1.68 26.77 -11.29
CA GLY A 505 -1.50 27.74 -12.36
C GLY A 505 -1.43 27.20 -13.79
N TRP A 506 -1.68 25.95 -14.04
CA TRP A 506 -1.76 25.40 -15.41
C TRP A 506 -3.07 25.79 -16.11
N SER A 507 -3.27 27.09 -16.34
CA SER A 507 -4.07 27.55 -17.46
C SER A 507 -3.16 27.56 -18.69
N SER A 508 -3.53 26.86 -19.75
CA SER A 508 -2.90 27.02 -21.05
C SER A 508 -2.82 28.53 -21.36
N GLY A 509 -1.62 29.10 -21.18
CA GLY A 509 -1.35 30.42 -21.65
C GLY A 509 -1.56 30.40 -23.16
N SER A 510 -2.70 30.90 -23.62
CA SER A 510 -2.79 31.44 -24.96
C SER A 510 -1.84 32.64 -24.94
N ASP A 511 -0.63 32.42 -25.39
CA ASP A 511 0.28 33.46 -25.84
C ASP A 511 -0.41 34.14 -27.04
N SER A 512 -1.27 35.10 -26.73
CA SER A 512 -1.71 36.08 -27.70
C SER A 512 -0.57 37.10 -27.81
N GLY A 513 0.39 36.78 -28.69
CA GLY A 513 1.32 37.76 -29.18
C GLY A 513 0.52 38.94 -29.73
N GLU A 514 0.51 40.05 -29.03
CA GLU A 514 0.25 41.34 -29.60
C GLU A 514 1.57 41.80 -30.23
N ASP A 515 1.64 41.63 -31.56
CA ASP A 515 2.52 42.41 -32.39
C ASP A 515 1.93 43.85 -32.49
N ASP A 516 2.69 44.83 -32.02
CA ASP A 516 2.70 46.18 -32.48
C ASP A 516 4.13 46.70 -32.64
#